data_be9eaf96eef0f8d8131bfd043b96f231
#
_entry.id   be9eaf96eef0f8d8131bfd043b96f231
#
_cell.length_a   1.000
_cell.length_b   1.000
_cell.length_c   1.000
_cell.angle_alpha   90.00
_cell.angle_beta   90.00
_cell.angle_gamma   90.00
#
_symmetry.space_group_name_H-M   'P 1'
#
loop_
_entity.id
_entity.type
_entity.pdbx_description
1 polymer ?
#
loop_
_entity_poly.entity_id
_entity_poly.type
_entity_poly.pdbx_seq_one_letter_code
_entity_poly.pdbx_strand_id
1 'polypeptide(L)'
;KTLFPRYLGDAMRAKLGLTGQLAACTDNTSKPWVQAAGANVVNRPFAVNGNVATAGGCLSAQYLATWFIARLKGAEAAREAMHYFAPVGEKDACVERAMAHVAQNEAFQAPTRSSAKATHVPTQTV
;
A
#
# COMPACT_ATOMS: atom_id res chain seq x y z
N LYS A 1 -11.63 -9.22 -19.06
CA LYS A 1 -11.12 -7.93 -19.62
C LYS A 1 -10.41 -7.04 -18.60
N THR A 2 -10.00 -7.56 -17.46
CA THR A 2 -9.46 -6.75 -16.34
C THR A 2 -8.09 -7.22 -15.87
N LEU A 3 -7.41 -8.09 -16.60
CA LEU A 3 -6.07 -8.59 -16.25
C LEU A 3 -4.93 -7.66 -16.73
N PHE A 4 -5.22 -6.77 -17.66
CA PHE A 4 -4.22 -5.92 -18.32
C PHE A 4 -3.69 -4.74 -17.48
N PRO A 5 -4.47 -4.05 -16.63
CA PRO A 5 -3.98 -2.85 -15.96
C PRO A 5 -2.94 -3.11 -14.89
N ARG A 6 -2.84 -4.33 -14.37
CA ARG A 6 -2.05 -4.63 -13.19
C ARG A 6 -0.57 -4.77 -13.49
N TYR A 7 -0.24 -5.57 -14.47
CA TYR A 7 1.15 -5.81 -14.88
C TYR A 7 1.74 -4.63 -15.62
N LEU A 8 0.97 -3.99 -16.47
CA LEU A 8 1.35 -2.75 -17.13
C LEU A 8 1.52 -1.60 -16.14
N GLY A 9 0.72 -1.58 -15.08
CA GLY A 9 0.78 -0.55 -14.04
C GLY A 9 2.12 -0.48 -13.32
N ASP A 10 2.70 -1.61 -12.95
CA ASP A 10 3.98 -1.63 -12.23
C ASP A 10 5.14 -1.22 -13.14
N ALA A 11 5.18 -1.72 -14.38
CA ALA A 11 6.18 -1.31 -15.37
C ALA A 11 6.03 0.18 -15.75
N MET A 12 4.81 0.68 -15.89
CA MET A 12 4.56 2.11 -16.15
C MET A 12 4.97 2.98 -14.96
N ARG A 13 4.67 2.58 -13.73
CA ARG A 13 5.08 3.31 -12.53
C ARG A 13 6.59 3.40 -12.42
N ALA A 14 7.29 2.29 -12.70
CA ALA A 14 8.74 2.26 -12.72
C ALA A 14 9.31 3.21 -13.79
N LYS A 15 8.78 3.18 -15.02
CA LYS A 15 9.19 4.10 -16.11
C LYS A 15 8.90 5.56 -15.82
N LEU A 16 7.84 5.85 -15.08
CA LEU A 16 7.50 7.21 -14.65
C LEU A 16 8.31 7.67 -13.42
N GLY A 17 9.22 6.84 -12.92
CA GLY A 17 10.03 7.15 -11.75
C GLY A 17 9.25 7.17 -10.41
N LEU A 18 8.01 6.68 -10.40
CA LEU A 18 7.18 6.70 -9.20
C LEU A 18 7.61 5.70 -8.15
N THR A 19 8.33 4.65 -8.55
CA THR A 19 8.92 3.67 -7.63
C THR A 19 10.37 4.01 -7.29
N GLY A 20 11.12 4.63 -8.18
CA GLY A 20 12.52 5.00 -7.97
C GLY A 20 13.36 3.85 -7.44
N GLN A 21 14.19 4.13 -6.43
CA GLN A 21 14.98 3.13 -5.68
C GLN A 21 14.16 2.42 -4.60
N LEU A 22 12.87 2.75 -4.45
CA LEU A 22 12.01 2.21 -3.42
C LEU A 22 11.63 0.76 -3.73
N ALA A 23 11.44 -0.02 -2.67
CA ALA A 23 11.02 -1.40 -2.80
C ALA A 23 9.66 -1.52 -3.50
N ALA A 24 9.59 -2.33 -4.54
CA ALA A 24 8.37 -2.63 -5.26
C ALA A 24 8.13 -4.14 -5.34
N CYS A 25 6.87 -4.53 -5.26
CA CYS A 25 6.45 -5.91 -5.45
C CYS A 25 5.82 -6.07 -6.83
N THR A 26 6.06 -7.20 -7.45
CA THR A 26 5.41 -7.60 -8.71
C THR A 26 5.35 -9.13 -8.78
N ASP A 27 4.63 -9.67 -9.75
CA ASP A 27 4.64 -11.11 -10.01
C ASP A 27 5.95 -11.56 -10.68
N ASN A 28 6.22 -12.86 -10.62
CA ASN A 28 7.44 -13.42 -11.16
C ASN A 28 7.59 -13.27 -12.68
N THR A 29 6.49 -13.23 -13.40
CA THR A 29 6.50 -13.09 -14.87
C THR A 29 6.88 -11.67 -15.26
N SER A 30 6.35 -10.67 -14.57
CA SER A 30 6.60 -9.26 -14.84
C SER A 30 7.91 -8.73 -14.26
N LYS A 31 8.51 -9.47 -13.31
CA LYS A 31 9.71 -9.06 -12.58
C LYS A 31 10.86 -8.57 -13.49
N PRO A 32 11.25 -9.28 -14.57
CA PRO A 32 12.35 -8.84 -15.42
C PRO A 32 12.09 -7.46 -16.05
N TRP A 33 10.86 -7.20 -16.46
CA TRP A 33 10.48 -5.93 -17.10
C TRP A 33 10.43 -4.78 -16.10
N VAL A 34 9.93 -5.04 -14.90
CA VAL A 34 9.87 -4.04 -13.83
C VAL A 34 11.28 -3.68 -13.35
N GLN A 35 12.18 -4.65 -13.26
CA GLN A 35 13.59 -4.42 -12.95
C GLN A 35 14.30 -3.64 -14.06
N ALA A 36 14.07 -4.00 -15.33
CA ALA A 36 14.63 -3.27 -16.48
C ALA A 36 14.15 -1.81 -16.54
N ALA A 37 12.97 -1.53 -15.99
CA ALA A 37 12.45 -0.16 -15.85
C ALA A 37 13.05 0.61 -14.66
N GLY A 38 13.98 0.02 -13.90
CA GLY A 38 14.73 0.67 -12.83
C GLY A 38 14.14 0.50 -11.42
N ALA A 39 13.12 -0.34 -11.24
CA ALA A 39 12.55 -0.58 -9.92
C ALA A 39 13.37 -1.58 -9.11
N ASN A 40 13.47 -1.34 -7.81
CA ASN A 40 14.03 -2.30 -6.85
C ASN A 40 12.96 -3.34 -6.48
N VAL A 41 12.93 -4.47 -7.19
CA VAL A 41 11.94 -5.52 -6.96
C VAL A 41 12.34 -6.38 -5.77
N VAL A 42 11.46 -6.46 -4.78
CA VAL A 42 11.64 -7.26 -3.57
C VAL A 42 10.71 -8.46 -3.57
N ASN A 43 11.14 -9.54 -2.93
CA ASN A 43 10.37 -10.78 -2.81
C ASN A 43 9.39 -10.69 -1.62
N ARG A 44 8.35 -9.90 -1.79
CA ARG A 44 7.28 -9.70 -0.79
C ARG A 44 5.92 -9.69 -1.48
N PRO A 45 4.85 -10.06 -0.78
CA PRO A 45 3.51 -10.00 -1.35
C PRO A 45 2.99 -8.56 -1.48
N PHE A 46 3.48 -7.64 -0.67
CA PHE A 46 2.98 -6.26 -0.61
C PHE A 46 4.05 -5.30 -0.10
N ALA A 47 4.15 -4.13 -0.70
CA ALA A 47 5.01 -3.03 -0.27
C ALA A 47 4.34 -1.69 -0.49
N VAL A 48 4.57 -0.77 0.44
CA VAL A 48 4.08 0.61 0.39
C VAL A 48 5.25 1.57 0.51
N ASN A 49 5.24 2.59 -0.32
CA ASN A 49 6.20 3.69 -0.28
C ASN A 49 5.43 5.01 -0.44
N GLY A 50 5.14 5.70 0.66
CA GLY A 50 4.33 6.92 0.64
C GLY A 50 2.92 6.65 0.12
N ASN A 51 2.61 7.26 -1.01
CA ASN A 51 1.31 7.12 -1.68
C ASN A 51 1.29 6.04 -2.76
N VAL A 52 2.38 5.29 -2.91
CA VAL A 52 2.50 4.23 -3.92
C VAL A 52 2.54 2.88 -3.22
N ALA A 53 1.63 2.00 -3.56
CA ALA A 53 1.61 0.63 -3.10
C ALA A 53 1.70 -0.35 -4.27
N THR A 54 2.38 -1.46 -4.05
CA THR A 54 2.58 -2.51 -5.04
C THR A 54 2.29 -3.87 -4.44
N ALA A 55 1.80 -4.79 -5.24
CA ALA A 55 1.45 -6.14 -4.82
C ALA A 55 2.14 -7.20 -5.70
N GLY A 56 2.66 -8.25 -5.07
CA GLY A 56 3.41 -9.32 -5.69
C GLY A 56 2.55 -10.53 -6.03
N GLY A 57 1.70 -10.40 -7.04
CA GLY A 57 0.84 -11.47 -7.52
C GLY A 57 -0.65 -11.19 -7.32
N CYS A 58 -1.48 -11.98 -8.02
CA CYS A 58 -2.92 -11.74 -8.08
C CYS A 58 -3.61 -11.83 -6.71
N LEU A 59 -3.26 -12.81 -5.89
CA LEU A 59 -3.85 -12.98 -4.57
C LEU A 59 -3.41 -11.88 -3.57
N SER A 60 -2.28 -11.25 -3.82
CA SER A 60 -1.80 -10.12 -2.99
C SER A 60 -2.57 -8.82 -3.20
N ALA A 61 -3.46 -8.78 -4.19
CA ALA A 61 -4.34 -7.62 -4.40
C ALA A 61 -5.22 -7.30 -3.21
N GLN A 62 -5.58 -8.31 -2.42
CA GLN A 62 -6.33 -8.12 -1.20
C GLN A 62 -5.60 -7.19 -0.22
N TYR A 63 -4.29 -7.25 -0.14
CA TYR A 63 -3.49 -6.38 0.73
C TYR A 63 -3.48 -4.94 0.23
N LEU A 64 -3.37 -4.77 -1.08
CA LEU A 64 -3.46 -3.46 -1.72
C LEU A 64 -4.83 -2.81 -1.49
N ALA A 65 -5.91 -3.57 -1.68
CA ALA A 65 -7.28 -3.10 -1.43
C ALA A 65 -7.50 -2.76 0.05
N THR A 66 -7.05 -3.61 0.95
CA THR A 66 -7.14 -3.40 2.40
C THR A 66 -6.41 -2.11 2.81
N TRP A 67 -5.20 -1.91 2.33
CA TRP A 67 -4.43 -0.70 2.58
C TRP A 67 -5.15 0.57 2.06
N PHE A 68 -5.67 0.50 0.85
CA PHE A 68 -6.38 1.62 0.23
C PHE A 68 -7.63 2.01 1.02
N ILE A 69 -8.44 1.03 1.44
CA ILE A 69 -9.64 1.26 2.25
C ILE A 69 -9.25 1.79 3.63
N ALA A 70 -8.25 1.20 4.29
CA ALA A 70 -7.78 1.65 5.59
C ALA A 70 -7.32 3.12 5.55
N ARG A 71 -6.66 3.50 4.48
CA ARG A 71 -6.17 4.87 4.30
C ARG A 71 -7.28 5.89 4.05
N LEU A 72 -8.33 5.51 3.33
CA LEU A 72 -9.44 6.40 2.99
C LEU A 72 -10.56 6.42 4.02
N LYS A 73 -10.83 5.30 4.67
CA LYS A 73 -12.01 5.08 5.52
C LYS A 73 -11.69 4.57 6.92
N GLY A 74 -10.43 4.26 7.19
CA GLY A 74 -9.99 3.74 8.48
C GLY A 74 -9.89 2.22 8.54
N ALA A 75 -9.21 1.74 9.58
CA ALA A 75 -8.90 0.32 9.75
C ALA A 75 -10.15 -0.56 9.88
N GLU A 76 -11.19 -0.07 10.54
CA GLU A 76 -12.42 -0.85 10.76
C GLU A 76 -13.14 -1.13 9.44
N ALA A 77 -13.30 -0.11 8.59
CA ALA A 77 -13.89 -0.29 7.26
C ALA A 77 -13.08 -1.27 6.39
N ALA A 78 -11.77 -1.28 6.53
CA ALA A 78 -10.91 -2.24 5.85
C ALA A 78 -11.11 -3.67 6.37
N ARG A 79 -11.26 -3.85 7.67
CA ARG A 79 -11.58 -5.14 8.29
C ARG A 79 -12.93 -5.68 7.81
N GLU A 80 -13.95 -4.86 7.81
CA GLU A 80 -15.29 -5.23 7.33
C GLU A 80 -15.28 -5.64 5.87
N ALA A 81 -14.63 -4.85 5.00
CA ALA A 81 -14.52 -5.16 3.59
C ALA A 81 -13.77 -6.47 3.36
N MET A 82 -12.66 -6.69 4.06
CA MET A 82 -11.89 -7.94 3.94
C MET A 82 -12.69 -9.14 4.44
N HIS A 83 -13.41 -9.00 5.54
CA HIS A 83 -14.28 -10.04 6.08
C HIS A 83 -15.40 -10.41 5.09
N TYR A 84 -15.95 -9.43 4.38
CA TYR A 84 -16.95 -9.70 3.34
C TYR A 84 -16.39 -10.55 2.19
N PHE A 85 -15.19 -10.23 1.72
CA PHE A 85 -14.56 -10.90 0.58
C PHE A 85 -13.92 -12.25 0.93
N ALA A 86 -13.55 -12.45 2.17
CA ALA A 86 -12.83 -13.65 2.59
C ALA A 86 -13.69 -14.92 2.46
N PRO A 87 -13.08 -16.08 2.17
CA PRO A 87 -13.79 -17.35 2.09
C PRO A 87 -14.49 -17.70 3.42
N VAL A 88 -15.63 -18.35 3.29
CA VAL A 88 -16.34 -18.90 4.46
C VAL A 88 -15.44 -19.93 5.16
N GLY A 89 -15.33 -19.81 6.48
CA GLY A 89 -14.44 -20.65 7.29
C GLY A 89 -13.03 -20.09 7.48
N GLU A 90 -12.62 -19.10 6.69
CA GLU A 90 -11.28 -18.49 6.77
C GLU A 90 -11.32 -16.98 7.02
N LYS A 91 -12.49 -16.42 7.27
CA LYS A 91 -12.71 -14.97 7.31
C LYS A 91 -11.77 -14.24 8.26
N ASP A 92 -11.72 -14.67 9.50
CA ASP A 92 -10.90 -14.02 10.52
C ASP A 92 -9.40 -14.13 10.21
N ALA A 93 -8.95 -15.29 9.77
CA ALA A 93 -7.56 -15.51 9.37
C ALA A 93 -7.16 -14.61 8.18
N CYS A 94 -8.04 -14.43 7.20
CA CYS A 94 -7.80 -13.54 6.06
C CYS A 94 -7.75 -12.08 6.48
N VAL A 95 -8.67 -11.64 7.36
CA VAL A 95 -8.67 -10.28 7.91
C VAL A 95 -7.38 -10.00 8.66
N GLU A 96 -7.00 -10.86 9.60
CA GLU A 96 -5.79 -10.67 10.40
C GLU A 96 -4.52 -10.66 9.53
N ARG A 97 -4.43 -11.53 8.54
CA ARG A 97 -3.31 -11.56 7.59
C ARG A 97 -3.21 -10.26 6.77
N ALA A 98 -4.33 -9.79 6.24
CA ALA A 98 -4.37 -8.57 5.45
C ALA A 98 -4.01 -7.34 6.29
N MET A 99 -4.57 -7.23 7.49
CA MET A 99 -4.28 -6.12 8.41
C MET A 99 -2.83 -6.14 8.89
N ALA A 100 -2.23 -7.32 9.10
CA ALA A 100 -0.83 -7.44 9.47
C ALA A 100 0.10 -6.90 8.36
N HIS A 101 -0.19 -7.22 7.09
CA HIS A 101 0.58 -6.67 5.97
C HIS A 101 0.46 -5.15 5.86
N VAL A 102 -0.72 -4.59 6.09
CA VAL A 102 -0.93 -3.14 6.11
C VAL A 102 -0.15 -2.50 7.25
N ALA A 103 -0.27 -3.02 8.47
CA ALA A 103 0.41 -2.47 9.65
C ALA A 103 1.95 -2.52 9.53
N GLN A 104 2.51 -3.60 9.01
CA GLN A 104 3.95 -3.73 8.79
C GLN A 104 4.50 -2.68 7.82
N ASN A 105 3.72 -2.29 6.82
CA ASN A 105 4.12 -1.28 5.85
C ASN A 105 3.87 0.14 6.35
N GLU A 106 2.85 0.38 7.16
CA GLU A 106 2.58 1.69 7.76
C GLU A 106 3.57 2.06 8.86
N ALA A 107 4.07 1.10 9.62
CA ALA A 107 5.09 1.32 10.65
C ALA A 107 6.40 1.90 10.08
N PHE A 108 6.69 1.64 8.80
CA PHE A 108 7.81 2.25 8.08
C PHE A 108 7.54 3.68 7.61
N GLN A 109 6.30 4.16 7.72
CA GLN A 109 5.86 5.43 7.13
C GLN A 109 5.07 6.31 8.09
N ALA A 110 5.19 6.09 9.40
CA ALA A 110 4.64 7.04 10.34
C ALA A 110 5.25 8.42 10.02
N PRO A 111 4.46 9.41 9.55
CA PRO A 111 4.97 10.75 9.39
C PRO A 111 5.43 11.17 10.79
N THR A 112 6.69 11.57 10.91
CA THR A 112 7.11 12.37 12.03
C THR A 112 6.10 13.51 12.12
N ARG A 113 5.24 13.47 13.12
CA ARG A 113 4.40 14.60 13.49
C ARG A 113 5.36 15.73 13.81
N SER A 114 5.66 16.55 12.82
CA SER A 114 6.19 17.87 13.05
C SER A 114 5.17 18.56 13.93
N SER A 115 5.53 18.78 15.18
CA SER A 115 4.77 19.58 16.11
C SER A 115 4.67 20.97 15.51
N ALA A 116 3.54 21.26 14.85
CA ALA A 116 3.17 22.61 14.51
C ALA A 116 2.95 23.32 15.85
N LYS A 117 3.99 24.02 16.26
CA LYS A 117 3.98 24.94 17.39
C LYS A 117 2.91 25.99 17.08
N ALA A 118 1.79 25.91 17.79
CA ALA A 118 0.77 26.95 17.75
C ALA A 118 1.42 28.24 18.20
N THR A 119 1.64 29.15 17.28
CA THR A 119 2.01 30.53 17.59
C THR A 119 0.78 31.21 18.14
N HIS A 120 0.76 31.36 19.43
CA HIS A 120 -0.18 32.19 20.16
C HIS A 120 0.07 33.66 19.77
N VAL A 121 -0.88 34.26 19.07
CA VAL A 121 -0.90 35.69 18.78
C VAL A 121 -1.53 36.38 20.00
N PRO A 122 -0.84 37.26 20.71
CA PRO A 122 -1.47 38.01 21.77
C PRO A 122 -2.36 39.10 21.17
N THR A 123 -3.62 39.06 21.53
CA THR A 123 -4.58 40.14 21.27
C THR A 123 -4.17 41.35 22.08
N GLN A 124 -3.73 42.42 21.45
CA GLN A 124 -3.60 43.71 22.08
C GLN A 124 -4.97 44.35 22.14
N THR A 125 -5.44 44.54 23.37
CA THR A 125 -6.61 45.38 23.66
C THR A 125 -6.14 46.84 23.67
N VAL A 126 -6.77 47.63 22.83
CA VAL A 126 -6.75 49.09 22.95
C VAL A 126 -8.03 49.55 23.59
#